data_24339223c775ba9c8685148d858395df
#
_entry.id   24339223c775ba9c8685148d858395df
#
_cell.length_a   1.000
_cell.length_b   1.000
_cell.length_c   1.000
_cell.angle_alpha   90.00
_cell.angle_beta   90.00
_cell.angle_gamma   90.00
#
_symmetry.space_group_name_H-M   'P 1'
#
loop_
_entity.id
_entity.type
_entity.pdbx_description
1 polymer ?
#
loop_
_entity_poly.entity_id
_entity_poly.type
_entity_poly.pdbx_seq_one_letter_code
_entity_poly.pdbx_strand_id
1 'polypeptide(L)'
;MEKSVILHVDMDAFFAAVEQRDHPEWRGKPVIVGAGPHERGVVSTCSYEARKFGVHSAMPSRTAYALCPQGIFVKPRMKAYSAVSAQVFEILEHYSPFVEGVSVDEAFLDVTGTVHLFGDPRTLGERLRAEVRETCRLTCSVGLAPNRLLAKIGSEEAKPDGLRVMPFAEADVRAWLAPKPVNILWGVGKKTNEILAKYGYRTCGDLQAADPRFLRKILGEAAAESIQRHANGIDFSEVVDEEVEKSVSREHTFAEDVTDRAEVRATLLRLVEEVGRRFRRETRWARTAKLKLRDGLFNTITRQARFELPARDDITFRHLALALFDREWPEGGRRTVRLVGFGVTDFAETRDDPEPSLFPSPLAAVMDKRERLAEVLDRIFP
;
A
#
# COMPACT_ATOMS: atom_id res chain seq x y z
N MET A 1 19.24 6.76 -27.56
CA MET A 1 18.15 6.06 -26.88
C MET A 1 17.01 7.05 -26.73
N GLU A 2 15.82 6.63 -27.13
CA GLU A 2 14.60 7.41 -26.92
C GLU A 2 14.40 7.62 -25.42
N LYS A 3 14.07 8.85 -24.99
CA LYS A 3 13.88 9.13 -23.57
C LYS A 3 12.58 8.47 -23.12
N SER A 4 12.62 7.73 -22.02
CA SER A 4 11.41 7.14 -21.43
C SER A 4 10.37 8.21 -21.13
N VAL A 5 9.11 7.88 -21.34
CA VAL A 5 7.96 8.73 -20.99
C VAL A 5 7.05 7.93 -20.06
N ILE A 6 7.10 8.29 -18.79
CA ILE A 6 6.34 7.63 -17.73
C ILE A 6 5.21 8.53 -17.29
N LEU A 7 4.00 7.97 -17.21
CA LEU A 7 2.87 8.59 -16.54
C LEU A 7 2.74 8.07 -15.13
N HIS A 8 2.30 8.95 -14.24
CA HIS A 8 1.71 8.59 -12.98
C HIS A 8 0.29 9.15 -12.91
N VAL A 9 -0.69 8.29 -12.69
CA VAL A 9 -2.11 8.63 -12.57
C VAL A 9 -2.54 8.40 -11.13
N ASP A 10 -3.19 9.37 -10.52
CA ASP A 10 -3.68 9.32 -9.15
C ASP A 10 -5.10 9.91 -9.10
N MET A 11 -6.05 9.11 -8.61
CA MET A 11 -7.45 9.51 -8.54
C MET A 11 -7.67 10.53 -7.41
N ASP A 12 -8.33 11.63 -7.71
CA ASP A 12 -8.53 12.71 -6.75
C ASP A 12 -9.48 12.32 -5.62
N ALA A 13 -8.95 12.24 -4.38
CA ALA A 13 -9.70 11.90 -3.18
C ALA A 13 -10.62 10.66 -3.34
N PHE A 14 -10.12 9.60 -3.96
CA PHE A 14 -10.82 8.52 -4.63
C PHE A 14 -12.09 8.03 -3.89
N PHE A 15 -11.98 7.49 -2.68
CA PHE A 15 -13.16 6.96 -1.98
C PHE A 15 -14.20 8.05 -1.71
N ALA A 16 -13.75 9.24 -1.29
CA ALA A 16 -14.67 10.34 -1.04
C ALA A 16 -15.31 10.87 -2.34
N ALA A 17 -14.56 10.87 -3.45
CA ALA A 17 -15.10 11.25 -4.75
C ALA A 17 -16.14 10.24 -5.27
N VAL A 18 -15.93 8.92 -5.05
CA VAL A 18 -16.94 7.90 -5.35
C VAL A 18 -18.20 8.12 -4.52
N GLU A 19 -18.07 8.43 -3.21
CA GLU A 19 -19.23 8.73 -2.37
C GLU A 19 -19.98 9.99 -2.84
N GLN A 20 -19.28 11.07 -3.19
CA GLN A 20 -19.89 12.31 -3.72
C GLN A 20 -20.51 12.11 -5.11
N ARG A 21 -19.98 11.17 -5.91
CA ARG A 21 -20.56 10.79 -7.20
C ARG A 21 -21.88 10.05 -7.03
N ASP A 22 -21.88 9.04 -6.16
CA ASP A 22 -23.01 8.16 -5.92
C ASP A 22 -24.12 8.84 -5.08
N HIS A 23 -23.77 9.87 -4.30
CA HIS A 23 -24.63 10.67 -3.46
C HIS A 23 -24.54 12.15 -3.85
N PRO A 24 -25.25 12.59 -4.92
CA PRO A 24 -25.16 13.97 -5.41
C PRO A 24 -25.44 15.05 -4.37
N GLU A 25 -26.23 14.75 -3.35
CA GLU A 25 -26.53 15.62 -2.21
C GLU A 25 -25.32 15.91 -1.30
N TRP A 26 -24.23 15.15 -1.44
CA TRP A 26 -22.97 15.35 -0.71
C TRP A 26 -21.92 16.14 -1.50
N ARG A 27 -22.19 16.47 -2.76
CA ARG A 27 -21.29 17.30 -3.57
C ARG A 27 -21.07 18.66 -2.95
N GLY A 28 -19.80 19.07 -2.89
CA GLY A 28 -19.40 20.32 -2.27
C GLY A 28 -19.43 20.33 -0.73
N LYS A 29 -19.76 19.18 -0.10
CA LYS A 29 -19.74 19.01 1.35
C LYS A 29 -18.53 18.23 1.81
N PRO A 30 -18.04 18.44 3.05
CA PRO A 30 -16.93 17.66 3.61
C PRO A 30 -17.37 16.22 3.85
N VAL A 31 -16.87 15.28 3.02
CA VAL A 31 -17.10 13.84 3.15
C VAL A 31 -15.82 13.19 3.69
N ILE A 32 -15.98 12.36 4.72
CA ILE A 32 -14.87 11.68 5.41
C ILE A 32 -15.19 10.18 5.41
N VAL A 33 -14.40 9.41 4.64
CA VAL A 33 -14.56 7.97 4.55
C VAL A 33 -13.63 7.29 5.54
N GLY A 34 -14.17 6.43 6.40
CA GLY A 34 -13.38 5.75 7.43
C GLY A 34 -14.22 5.22 8.57
N ALA A 35 -13.61 5.12 9.75
CA ALA A 35 -14.35 4.81 10.98
C ALA A 35 -15.24 5.98 11.40
N GLY A 36 -16.33 5.68 12.11
CA GLY A 36 -17.21 6.70 12.64
C GLY A 36 -16.52 7.64 13.64
N PRO A 37 -17.10 8.84 13.90
CA PRO A 37 -16.45 9.88 14.71
C PRO A 37 -16.19 9.47 16.17
N HIS A 38 -16.96 8.52 16.68
CA HIS A 38 -16.84 8.01 18.06
C HIS A 38 -16.26 6.59 18.12
N GLU A 39 -15.98 5.99 16.96
CA GLU A 39 -15.40 4.67 16.86
C GLU A 39 -13.86 4.75 16.91
N ARG A 40 -13.22 3.66 17.32
CA ARG A 40 -11.77 3.48 17.17
C ARG A 40 -11.46 3.22 15.70
N GLY A 41 -10.69 4.09 15.08
CA GLY A 41 -10.25 3.95 13.72
C GLY A 41 -9.72 5.25 13.14
N VAL A 42 -9.46 5.23 11.85
CA VAL A 42 -8.83 6.33 11.12
C VAL A 42 -9.65 6.71 9.88
N VAL A 43 -9.39 7.89 9.39
CA VAL A 43 -9.81 8.34 8.07
C VAL A 43 -9.06 7.53 7.01
N SER A 44 -9.78 6.87 6.11
CA SER A 44 -9.20 6.22 4.93
C SER A 44 -8.87 7.27 3.88
N THR A 45 -9.85 8.10 3.52
CA THR A 45 -9.67 9.28 2.69
C THR A 45 -10.74 10.32 3.01
N CYS A 46 -10.56 11.55 2.52
CA CYS A 46 -11.54 12.61 2.69
C CYS A 46 -11.58 13.53 1.47
N SER A 47 -12.73 14.16 1.23
CA SER A 47 -12.94 15.11 0.14
C SER A 47 -12.08 16.36 0.31
N TYR A 48 -11.88 17.10 -0.77
CA TYR A 48 -11.12 18.36 -0.72
C TYR A 48 -11.80 19.39 0.19
N GLU A 49 -13.12 19.36 0.32
CA GLU A 49 -13.85 20.19 1.26
C GLU A 49 -13.47 19.88 2.72
N ALA A 50 -13.31 18.60 3.06
CA ALA A 50 -12.86 18.20 4.40
C ALA A 50 -11.38 18.55 4.65
N ARG A 51 -10.52 18.45 3.63
CA ARG A 51 -9.09 18.85 3.71
C ARG A 51 -8.91 20.33 4.08
N LYS A 52 -9.84 21.21 3.71
CA LYS A 52 -9.82 22.64 4.11
C LYS A 52 -9.89 22.84 5.61
N PHE A 53 -10.44 21.88 6.36
CA PHE A 53 -10.48 21.86 7.83
C PHE A 53 -9.26 21.15 8.46
N GLY A 54 -8.27 20.74 7.65
CA GLY A 54 -7.08 20.03 8.13
C GLY A 54 -7.27 18.53 8.28
N VAL A 55 -8.40 17.96 7.83
CA VAL A 55 -8.63 16.50 7.82
C VAL A 55 -7.79 15.86 6.72
N HIS A 56 -7.15 14.73 7.03
CA HIS A 56 -6.31 13.98 6.07
C HIS A 56 -6.36 12.47 6.34
N SER A 57 -5.93 11.67 5.36
CA SER A 57 -5.81 10.21 5.47
C SER A 57 -4.92 9.80 6.65
N ALA A 58 -5.23 8.66 7.26
CA ALA A 58 -4.62 8.12 8.47
C ALA A 58 -4.82 8.93 9.77
N MET A 59 -5.53 10.07 9.73
CA MET A 59 -5.90 10.82 10.92
C MET A 59 -6.90 10.01 11.77
N PRO A 60 -6.78 9.96 13.12
CA PRO A 60 -7.81 9.36 13.96
C PRO A 60 -9.17 10.00 13.72
N SER A 61 -10.24 9.19 13.55
CA SER A 61 -11.58 9.69 13.22
C SER A 61 -12.12 10.68 14.26
N ARG A 62 -11.81 10.48 15.54
CA ARG A 62 -12.15 11.41 16.62
C ARG A 62 -11.47 12.78 16.43
N THR A 63 -10.22 12.83 15.99
CA THR A 63 -9.51 14.07 15.67
C THR A 63 -10.13 14.75 14.44
N ALA A 64 -10.44 13.96 13.41
CA ALA A 64 -11.11 14.47 12.20
C ALA A 64 -12.47 15.09 12.53
N TYR A 65 -13.23 14.46 13.43
CA TYR A 65 -14.51 15.02 13.90
C TYR A 65 -14.33 16.33 14.68
N ALA A 66 -13.31 16.43 15.53
CA ALA A 66 -13.02 17.67 16.26
C ALA A 66 -12.66 18.83 15.31
N LEU A 67 -11.98 18.54 14.19
CA LEU A 67 -11.63 19.53 13.17
C LEU A 67 -12.78 19.89 12.23
N CYS A 68 -13.66 18.93 11.93
CA CYS A 68 -14.76 19.08 10.98
C CYS A 68 -16.05 18.42 11.53
N PRO A 69 -16.70 19.00 12.55
CA PRO A 69 -17.90 18.42 13.16
C PRO A 69 -19.09 18.29 12.21
N GLN A 70 -19.17 19.15 11.18
CA GLN A 70 -20.17 19.11 10.13
C GLN A 70 -19.86 18.09 9.02
N GLY A 71 -18.75 17.38 9.12
CA GLY A 71 -18.33 16.38 8.14
C GLY A 71 -19.26 15.17 8.08
N ILE A 72 -19.51 14.70 6.87
CA ILE A 72 -20.32 13.50 6.62
C ILE A 72 -19.39 12.30 6.73
N PHE A 73 -19.49 11.55 7.85
CA PHE A 73 -18.69 10.33 8.07
C PHE A 73 -19.38 9.13 7.44
N VAL A 74 -18.64 8.42 6.57
CA VAL A 74 -19.16 7.29 5.79
C VAL A 74 -18.23 6.07 5.99
N LYS A 75 -18.84 4.90 6.23
CA LYS A 75 -18.08 3.64 6.27
C LYS A 75 -17.60 3.24 4.87
N PRO A 76 -16.37 2.72 4.72
CA PRO A 76 -15.84 2.34 3.42
C PRO A 76 -16.70 1.27 2.72
N ARG A 77 -17.05 1.51 1.45
CA ARG A 77 -17.74 0.55 0.57
C ARG A 77 -16.75 -0.13 -0.39
N MET A 78 -15.82 -0.94 0.14
CA MET A 78 -14.70 -1.49 -0.64
C MET A 78 -15.10 -2.16 -1.96
N LYS A 79 -16.25 -2.89 -2.01
CA LYS A 79 -16.73 -3.49 -3.25
C LYS A 79 -17.03 -2.46 -4.34
N ALA A 80 -17.64 -1.32 -3.97
CA ALA A 80 -17.91 -0.23 -4.90
C ALA A 80 -16.61 0.40 -5.40
N TYR A 81 -15.65 0.64 -4.48
CA TYR A 81 -14.35 1.23 -4.85
C TYR A 81 -13.56 0.31 -5.76
N SER A 82 -13.50 -1.00 -5.47
CA SER A 82 -12.83 -1.98 -6.33
C SER A 82 -13.45 -2.06 -7.74
N ALA A 83 -14.79 -1.98 -7.84
CA ALA A 83 -15.45 -1.98 -9.14
C ALA A 83 -15.12 -0.73 -9.97
N VAL A 84 -15.04 0.44 -9.32
CA VAL A 84 -14.63 1.68 -10.00
C VAL A 84 -13.15 1.66 -10.34
N SER A 85 -12.30 1.15 -9.46
CA SER A 85 -10.89 0.93 -9.72
C SER A 85 -10.67 0.09 -10.97
N ALA A 86 -11.37 -1.05 -11.11
CA ALA A 86 -11.28 -1.90 -12.29
C ALA A 86 -11.62 -1.14 -13.58
N GLN A 87 -12.67 -0.30 -13.58
CA GLN A 87 -13.01 0.54 -14.73
C GLN A 87 -11.90 1.57 -15.06
N VAL A 88 -11.26 2.13 -14.03
CA VAL A 88 -10.14 3.05 -14.24
C VAL A 88 -8.97 2.30 -14.88
N PHE A 89 -8.61 1.13 -14.36
CA PHE A 89 -7.51 0.34 -14.92
C PHE A 89 -7.77 -0.12 -16.36
N GLU A 90 -9.00 -0.52 -16.71
CA GLU A 90 -9.40 -0.78 -18.10
C GLU A 90 -9.13 0.42 -19.02
N ILE A 91 -9.41 1.65 -18.55
CA ILE A 91 -9.09 2.86 -19.32
C ILE A 91 -7.57 3.03 -19.46
N LEU A 92 -6.79 2.82 -18.38
CA LEU A 92 -5.34 2.98 -18.42
C LEU A 92 -4.68 2.05 -19.44
N GLU A 93 -5.17 0.82 -19.57
CA GLU A 93 -4.70 -0.18 -20.55
C GLU A 93 -4.91 0.25 -22.01
N HIS A 94 -5.83 1.17 -22.31
CA HIS A 94 -5.96 1.75 -23.66
C HIS A 94 -4.77 2.63 -24.06
N TYR A 95 -4.00 3.14 -23.08
CA TYR A 95 -2.89 4.07 -23.29
C TYR A 95 -1.52 3.41 -23.29
N SER A 96 -1.37 2.29 -22.60
CA SER A 96 -0.13 1.52 -22.54
C SER A 96 -0.39 0.05 -22.25
N PRO A 97 0.38 -0.87 -22.85
CA PRO A 97 0.37 -2.28 -22.43
C PRO A 97 1.13 -2.50 -21.12
N PHE A 98 1.89 -1.50 -20.62
CA PHE A 98 2.66 -1.57 -19.40
C PHE A 98 2.03 -0.66 -18.34
N VAL A 99 1.16 -1.25 -17.51
CA VAL A 99 0.43 -0.57 -16.43
C VAL A 99 0.76 -1.25 -15.10
N GLU A 100 1.41 -0.54 -14.20
CA GLU A 100 1.69 -1.00 -12.84
C GLU A 100 0.72 -0.36 -11.85
N GLY A 101 -0.16 -1.16 -11.26
CA GLY A 101 -1.03 -0.73 -10.16
C GLY A 101 -0.26 -0.60 -8.85
N VAL A 102 -0.16 0.61 -8.30
CA VAL A 102 0.44 0.86 -6.98
C VAL A 102 -0.58 0.69 -5.87
N SER A 103 -1.82 1.08 -6.15
CA SER A 103 -2.97 0.94 -5.25
C SER A 103 -4.26 0.80 -6.06
N VAL A 104 -5.42 0.87 -5.40
CA VAL A 104 -6.74 0.87 -6.07
C VAL A 104 -7.04 2.18 -6.81
N ASP A 105 -6.24 3.22 -6.61
CA ASP A 105 -6.46 4.57 -7.15
C ASP A 105 -5.21 5.21 -7.76
N GLU A 106 -4.10 4.46 -7.82
CA GLU A 106 -2.81 4.97 -8.28
C GLU A 106 -2.12 3.96 -9.20
N ALA A 107 -1.60 4.41 -10.33
CA ALA A 107 -0.87 3.57 -11.29
C ALA A 107 0.25 4.34 -12.00
N PHE A 108 1.29 3.60 -12.39
CA PHE A 108 2.28 4.03 -13.38
C PHE A 108 2.00 3.38 -14.73
N LEU A 109 2.28 4.13 -15.80
CA LEU A 109 2.23 3.65 -17.19
C LEU A 109 3.54 3.99 -17.88
N ASP A 110 4.15 3.05 -18.56
CA ASP A 110 5.19 3.35 -19.53
C ASP A 110 4.56 3.57 -20.90
N VAL A 111 4.52 4.80 -21.34
CA VAL A 111 3.95 5.20 -22.63
C VAL A 111 5.01 5.54 -23.67
N THR A 112 6.28 5.19 -23.44
CA THR A 112 7.39 5.48 -24.35
C THR A 112 7.09 5.01 -25.78
N GLY A 113 6.57 3.78 -25.90
CA GLY A 113 6.22 3.19 -27.19
C GLY A 113 4.88 3.66 -27.80
N THR A 114 3.99 4.27 -27.01
CA THR A 114 2.62 4.61 -27.44
C THR A 114 2.35 6.10 -27.55
N VAL A 115 3.15 6.95 -26.92
CA VAL A 115 2.92 8.40 -26.88
C VAL A 115 2.76 9.04 -28.26
N HIS A 116 3.48 8.54 -29.27
CA HIS A 116 3.41 9.04 -30.65
C HIS A 116 2.04 8.83 -31.32
N LEU A 117 1.25 7.85 -30.84
CA LEU A 117 -0.12 7.59 -31.32
C LEU A 117 -1.10 8.70 -30.90
N PHE A 118 -0.75 9.44 -29.88
CA PHE A 118 -1.56 10.52 -29.32
C PHE A 118 -1.05 11.92 -29.67
N GLY A 119 0.12 11.99 -30.35
CA GLY A 119 0.79 13.21 -30.78
C GLY A 119 1.93 13.63 -29.85
N ASP A 120 1.64 14.01 -28.64
CA ASP A 120 2.63 14.44 -27.65
C ASP A 120 2.22 14.04 -26.21
N PRO A 121 3.14 14.07 -25.24
CA PRO A 121 2.85 13.65 -23.87
C PRO A 121 1.70 14.40 -23.21
N ARG A 122 1.55 15.70 -23.47
CA ARG A 122 0.48 16.52 -22.89
C ARG A 122 -0.88 16.09 -23.44
N THR A 123 -1.01 15.97 -24.76
CA THR A 123 -2.23 15.53 -25.43
C THR A 123 -2.68 14.15 -24.95
N LEU A 124 -1.73 13.22 -24.76
CA LEU A 124 -2.01 11.90 -24.21
C LEU A 124 -2.62 12.02 -22.81
N GLY A 125 -1.97 12.75 -21.91
CA GLY A 125 -2.44 12.92 -20.52
C GLY A 125 -3.81 13.63 -20.45
N GLU A 126 -4.07 14.62 -21.31
CA GLU A 126 -5.36 15.30 -21.39
C GLU A 126 -6.48 14.37 -21.86
N ARG A 127 -6.22 13.52 -22.87
CA ARG A 127 -7.18 12.52 -23.36
C ARG A 127 -7.50 11.47 -22.29
N LEU A 128 -6.48 10.93 -21.63
CA LEU A 128 -6.66 9.98 -20.54
C LEU A 128 -7.56 10.56 -19.43
N ARG A 129 -7.26 11.77 -18.97
CA ARG A 129 -8.07 12.46 -17.94
C ARG A 129 -9.51 12.70 -18.40
N ALA A 130 -9.70 13.07 -19.66
CA ALA A 130 -11.04 13.27 -20.23
C ALA A 130 -11.82 11.94 -20.24
N GLU A 131 -11.21 10.84 -20.68
CA GLU A 131 -11.84 9.52 -20.71
C GLU A 131 -12.23 9.02 -19.33
N VAL A 132 -11.33 9.17 -18.32
CA VAL A 132 -11.64 8.85 -16.92
C VAL A 132 -12.83 9.67 -16.42
N ARG A 133 -12.87 10.96 -16.74
CA ARG A 133 -13.98 11.85 -16.33
C ARG A 133 -15.30 11.48 -17.00
N GLU A 134 -15.30 11.18 -18.27
CA GLU A 134 -16.50 10.83 -19.04
C GLU A 134 -17.06 9.47 -18.61
N THR A 135 -16.19 8.47 -18.46
CA THR A 135 -16.57 7.10 -18.14
C THR A 135 -16.90 6.91 -16.67
N CYS A 136 -15.99 7.32 -15.78
CA CYS A 136 -16.11 7.08 -14.33
C CYS A 136 -16.83 8.22 -13.59
N ARG A 137 -16.99 9.41 -14.21
CA ARG A 137 -17.49 10.64 -13.58
C ARG A 137 -16.66 11.04 -12.35
N LEU A 138 -15.35 10.80 -12.41
CA LEU A 138 -14.36 11.12 -11.42
C LEU A 138 -13.22 11.90 -12.06
N THR A 139 -12.40 12.55 -11.25
CA THR A 139 -11.21 13.24 -11.72
C THR A 139 -9.95 12.51 -11.28
N CYS A 140 -8.89 12.66 -12.05
CA CYS A 140 -7.56 12.21 -11.70
C CYS A 140 -6.52 13.29 -11.99
N SER A 141 -5.42 13.24 -11.27
CA SER A 141 -4.26 14.08 -11.49
C SER A 141 -3.14 13.27 -12.11
N VAL A 142 -2.50 13.81 -13.14
CA VAL A 142 -1.53 13.09 -13.96
C VAL A 142 -0.20 13.83 -14.00
N GLY A 143 0.89 13.10 -13.76
CA GLY A 143 2.25 13.55 -13.98
C GLY A 143 2.90 12.81 -15.13
N LEU A 144 3.55 13.52 -16.03
CA LEU A 144 4.35 12.96 -17.12
C LEU A 144 5.81 13.35 -16.95
N ALA A 145 6.71 12.37 -17.02
CA ALA A 145 8.11 12.58 -16.70
C ALA A 145 9.02 11.52 -17.36
N PRO A 146 10.36 11.74 -17.36
CA PRO A 146 11.30 10.74 -17.86
C PRO A 146 11.50 9.52 -16.95
N ASN A 147 10.95 9.50 -15.72
CA ASN A 147 11.03 8.39 -14.78
C ASN A 147 9.87 8.42 -13.77
N ARG A 148 9.72 7.36 -12.99
CA ARG A 148 8.63 7.14 -12.04
C ARG A 148 8.61 8.18 -10.91
N LEU A 149 9.79 8.48 -10.32
CA LEU A 149 9.92 9.48 -9.26
C LEU A 149 9.32 10.83 -9.67
N LEU A 150 9.74 11.34 -10.83
CA LEU A 150 9.31 12.64 -11.32
C LEU A 150 7.85 12.63 -11.78
N ALA A 151 7.37 11.53 -12.36
CA ALA A 151 5.98 11.37 -12.74
C ALA A 151 5.06 11.45 -11.50
N LYS A 152 5.44 10.77 -10.40
CA LYS A 152 4.68 10.83 -9.14
C LYS A 152 4.70 12.23 -8.51
N ILE A 153 5.85 12.89 -8.48
CA ILE A 153 5.94 14.27 -8.02
C ILE A 153 5.05 15.18 -8.88
N GLY A 154 5.06 14.97 -10.20
CA GLY A 154 4.24 15.72 -11.14
C GLY A 154 2.75 15.59 -10.87
N SER A 155 2.24 14.38 -10.63
CA SER A 155 0.82 14.17 -10.33
C SER A 155 0.41 14.81 -8.99
N GLU A 156 1.25 14.72 -7.94
CA GLU A 156 0.98 15.37 -6.67
C GLU A 156 0.92 16.90 -6.80
N GLU A 157 1.82 17.53 -7.57
CA GLU A 157 1.77 18.97 -7.83
C GLU A 157 0.60 19.39 -8.74
N ALA A 158 0.06 18.45 -9.50
CA ALA A 158 -1.08 18.68 -10.36
C ALA A 158 -2.44 18.61 -9.64
N LYS A 159 -2.51 18.06 -8.42
CA LYS A 159 -3.75 17.90 -7.67
C LYS A 159 -4.41 19.23 -7.30
N PRO A 160 -5.73 19.35 -7.34
CA PRO A 160 -6.67 18.38 -7.90
C PRO A 160 -6.89 18.57 -9.40
N ASP A 161 -7.30 17.49 -10.08
CA ASP A 161 -7.80 17.50 -11.46
C ASP A 161 -6.84 18.19 -12.44
N GLY A 162 -5.56 17.90 -12.31
CA GLY A 162 -4.50 18.57 -13.05
C GLY A 162 -3.66 17.64 -13.90
N LEU A 163 -2.86 18.26 -14.76
CA LEU A 163 -1.84 17.61 -15.58
C LEU A 163 -0.54 18.37 -15.49
N ARG A 164 0.54 17.67 -15.17
CA ARG A 164 1.88 18.24 -15.12
C ARG A 164 2.84 17.46 -16.00
N VAL A 165 3.42 18.16 -16.98
CA VAL A 165 4.57 17.64 -17.73
C VAL A 165 5.82 18.16 -17.07
N MET A 166 6.68 17.26 -16.61
CA MET A 166 7.94 17.56 -15.93
C MET A 166 9.05 17.85 -16.94
N PRO A 167 10.13 18.52 -16.53
CA PRO A 167 11.32 18.63 -17.37
C PRO A 167 11.90 17.27 -17.75
N PHE A 168 12.42 17.15 -18.98
CA PHE A 168 13.06 15.91 -19.47
C PHE A 168 14.59 16.00 -19.56
N ALA A 169 15.17 17.20 -19.61
CA ALA A 169 16.61 17.34 -19.60
C ALA A 169 17.14 17.28 -18.16
N GLU A 170 18.20 16.52 -17.93
CA GLU A 170 18.77 16.28 -16.58
C GLU A 170 19.11 17.59 -15.84
N ALA A 171 19.71 18.57 -16.57
CA ALA A 171 20.07 19.85 -15.99
C ALA A 171 18.81 20.63 -15.50
N ASP A 172 17.74 20.59 -16.30
CA ASP A 172 16.48 21.27 -15.98
C ASP A 172 15.76 20.57 -14.81
N VAL A 173 15.77 19.23 -14.79
CA VAL A 173 15.24 18.42 -13.68
C VAL A 173 15.95 18.76 -12.37
N ARG A 174 17.27 18.75 -12.38
CA ARG A 174 18.09 19.07 -11.23
C ARG A 174 17.83 20.49 -10.72
N ALA A 175 17.79 21.46 -11.63
CA ALA A 175 17.50 22.87 -11.31
C ALA A 175 16.09 23.03 -10.75
N TRP A 176 15.11 22.33 -11.32
CA TRP A 176 13.72 22.36 -10.87
C TRP A 176 13.54 21.75 -9.47
N LEU A 177 14.25 20.65 -9.16
CA LEU A 177 14.21 20.00 -7.85
C LEU A 177 14.95 20.82 -6.78
N ALA A 178 16.03 21.50 -7.10
CA ALA A 178 16.91 22.15 -6.12
C ALA A 178 16.17 22.99 -5.06
N PRO A 179 15.22 23.88 -5.37
CA PRO A 179 14.49 24.67 -4.37
C PRO A 179 13.38 23.90 -3.63
N LYS A 180 13.07 22.68 -4.06
CA LYS A 180 11.97 21.89 -3.47
C LYS A 180 12.35 21.32 -2.10
N PRO A 181 11.40 21.20 -1.17
CA PRO A 181 11.68 20.61 0.13
C PRO A 181 11.97 19.11 0.00
N VAL A 182 12.83 18.57 0.85
CA VAL A 182 13.29 17.17 0.78
C VAL A 182 12.15 16.14 0.91
N ASN A 183 11.07 16.48 1.57
CA ASN A 183 9.92 15.59 1.76
C ASN A 183 9.07 15.37 0.51
N ILE A 184 9.37 16.06 -0.60
CA ILE A 184 8.78 15.77 -1.92
C ILE A 184 9.33 14.46 -2.51
N LEU A 185 10.52 14.05 -2.07
CA LEU A 185 11.20 12.87 -2.59
C LEU A 185 10.57 11.60 -2.02
N TRP A 186 10.26 10.67 -2.91
CA TRP A 186 9.81 9.35 -2.52
C TRP A 186 10.86 8.66 -1.63
N GLY A 187 10.42 8.12 -0.47
CA GLY A 187 11.30 7.56 0.56
C GLY A 187 11.64 8.52 1.70
N VAL A 188 11.35 9.83 1.55
CA VAL A 188 11.54 10.82 2.62
C VAL A 188 10.24 11.03 3.40
N GLY A 189 9.92 10.09 4.29
CA GLY A 189 8.81 10.24 5.24
C GLY A 189 9.16 11.16 6.42
N LYS A 190 8.21 11.35 7.34
CA LYS A 190 8.34 12.24 8.50
C LYS A 190 9.64 12.02 9.29
N LYS A 191 9.98 10.77 9.64
CA LYS A 191 11.21 10.47 10.42
C LYS A 191 12.49 10.83 9.66
N THR A 192 12.57 10.48 8.38
CA THR A 192 13.72 10.81 7.54
C THR A 192 13.86 12.32 7.39
N ASN A 193 12.74 13.03 7.17
CA ASN A 193 12.73 14.48 7.10
C ASN A 193 13.21 15.15 8.40
N GLU A 194 12.80 14.65 9.57
CA GLU A 194 13.27 15.13 10.88
C GLU A 194 14.79 14.92 11.04
N ILE A 195 15.32 13.76 10.62
CA ILE A 195 16.77 13.50 10.65
C ILE A 195 17.49 14.47 9.73
N LEU A 196 17.05 14.61 8.48
CA LEU A 196 17.68 15.52 7.50
C LEU A 196 17.67 16.97 7.98
N ALA A 197 16.52 17.44 8.48
CA ALA A 197 16.37 18.80 9.00
C ALA A 197 17.30 19.11 10.19
N LYS A 198 17.55 18.11 11.08
CA LYS A 198 18.50 18.22 12.20
C LYS A 198 19.92 18.55 11.73
N TYR A 199 20.31 18.09 10.55
CA TYR A 199 21.64 18.32 9.97
C TYR A 199 21.65 19.42 8.90
N GLY A 200 20.56 20.20 8.80
CA GLY A 200 20.48 21.36 7.91
C GLY A 200 20.03 21.05 6.48
N TYR A 201 19.76 19.79 6.14
CA TYR A 201 19.25 19.41 4.82
C TYR A 201 17.74 19.62 4.75
N ARG A 202 17.29 20.69 4.10
CA ARG A 202 15.88 21.07 4.00
C ARG A 202 15.35 21.02 2.58
N THR A 203 16.22 21.25 1.60
CA THR A 203 15.89 21.27 0.18
C THR A 203 16.59 20.13 -0.58
N CYS A 204 16.05 19.80 -1.75
CA CYS A 204 16.72 18.87 -2.65
C CYS A 204 18.10 19.37 -3.06
N GLY A 205 18.28 20.70 -3.20
CA GLY A 205 19.57 21.32 -3.48
C GLY A 205 20.61 21.06 -2.39
N ASP A 206 20.19 21.06 -1.13
CA ASP A 206 21.09 20.70 -0.02
C ASP A 206 21.58 19.26 -0.16
N LEU A 207 20.69 18.33 -0.57
CA LEU A 207 21.05 16.92 -0.79
C LEU A 207 21.89 16.72 -2.04
N GLN A 208 21.67 17.52 -3.10
CA GLN A 208 22.49 17.50 -4.32
C GLN A 208 23.95 17.88 -4.04
N ALA A 209 24.17 18.80 -3.08
CA ALA A 209 25.49 19.28 -2.68
C ALA A 209 26.09 18.52 -1.48
N ALA A 210 25.33 17.61 -0.86
CA ALA A 210 25.75 16.93 0.35
C ALA A 210 26.92 15.96 0.11
N ASP A 211 27.82 15.83 1.11
CA ASP A 211 28.83 14.76 1.11
C ASP A 211 28.16 13.38 1.26
N PRO A 212 28.31 12.49 0.29
CA PRO A 212 27.75 11.15 0.34
C PRO A 212 28.15 10.35 1.58
N ARG A 213 29.38 10.54 2.07
CA ARG A 213 29.89 9.84 3.26
C ARG A 213 29.13 10.27 4.51
N PHE A 214 28.81 11.56 4.61
CA PHE A 214 28.05 12.07 5.74
C PHE A 214 26.59 11.61 5.67
N LEU A 215 25.96 11.62 4.50
CA LEU A 215 24.60 11.09 4.33
C LEU A 215 24.51 9.60 4.73
N ARG A 216 25.49 8.77 4.32
CA ARG A 216 25.56 7.36 4.73
C ARG A 216 25.66 7.20 6.26
N LYS A 217 26.37 8.08 6.93
CA LYS A 217 26.51 8.04 8.41
C LYS A 217 25.20 8.29 9.13
N ILE A 218 24.34 9.17 8.61
CA ILE A 218 23.08 9.57 9.28
C ILE A 218 21.86 8.77 8.85
N LEU A 219 21.85 8.21 7.63
CA LEU A 219 20.70 7.50 7.05
C LEU A 219 20.93 5.99 6.82
N GLY A 220 22.17 5.55 6.88
CA GLY A 220 22.59 4.24 6.38
C GLY A 220 22.85 4.26 4.87
N GLU A 221 23.55 3.26 4.35
CA GLU A 221 24.09 3.24 2.99
C GLU A 221 22.99 3.31 1.92
N ALA A 222 22.06 2.35 1.94
CA ALA A 222 21.00 2.24 0.92
C ALA A 222 20.07 3.47 0.89
N ALA A 223 19.67 4.00 2.05
CA ALA A 223 18.79 5.16 2.13
C ALA A 223 19.50 6.44 1.65
N ALA A 224 20.76 6.64 2.03
CA ALA A 224 21.56 7.80 1.63
C ALA A 224 21.74 7.84 0.11
N GLU A 225 22.14 6.72 -0.49
CA GLU A 225 22.35 6.60 -1.92
C GLU A 225 21.06 6.85 -2.71
N SER A 226 19.95 6.22 -2.29
CA SER A 226 18.65 6.38 -2.93
C SER A 226 18.16 7.83 -2.86
N ILE A 227 18.19 8.44 -1.67
CA ILE A 227 17.68 9.81 -1.46
C ILE A 227 18.53 10.83 -2.22
N GLN A 228 19.87 10.69 -2.22
CA GLN A 228 20.74 11.60 -2.95
C GLN A 228 20.55 11.47 -4.47
N ARG A 229 20.37 10.26 -4.98
CA ARG A 229 20.03 10.00 -6.38
C ARG A 229 18.71 10.63 -6.75
N HIS A 230 17.67 10.42 -5.93
CA HIS A 230 16.34 11.05 -6.12
C HIS A 230 16.40 12.58 -6.07
N ALA A 231 17.23 13.16 -5.20
CA ALA A 231 17.41 14.62 -5.16
C ALA A 231 18.00 15.19 -6.47
N ASN A 232 18.74 14.38 -7.21
CA ASN A 232 19.23 14.70 -8.55
C ASN A 232 18.25 14.35 -9.69
N GLY A 233 17.04 13.83 -9.34
CA GLY A 233 16.02 13.43 -10.31
C GLY A 233 16.29 12.12 -11.02
N ILE A 234 17.19 11.30 -10.47
CA ILE A 234 17.60 10.03 -11.05
C ILE A 234 16.83 8.89 -10.37
N ASP A 235 16.11 8.13 -11.19
CA ASP A 235 15.38 6.93 -10.77
C ASP A 235 15.47 5.91 -11.91
N PHE A 236 15.93 4.69 -11.57
CA PHE A 236 16.12 3.58 -12.50
C PHE A 236 15.02 2.51 -12.37
N SER A 237 14.00 2.76 -11.55
CA SER A 237 12.91 1.81 -11.42
C SER A 237 12.07 1.79 -12.70
N GLU A 238 11.80 0.58 -13.17
CA GLU A 238 10.97 0.34 -14.35
C GLU A 238 9.50 0.18 -13.94
N VAL A 239 8.59 0.40 -14.87
CA VAL A 239 7.17 0.06 -14.71
C VAL A 239 7.03 -1.44 -14.91
N VAL A 240 6.55 -2.14 -13.89
CA VAL A 240 6.43 -3.61 -13.86
C VAL A 240 4.97 -3.98 -13.81
N ASP A 241 4.51 -4.76 -14.78
CA ASP A 241 3.11 -5.16 -14.92
C ASP A 241 2.64 -6.09 -13.78
N GLU A 242 3.52 -6.91 -13.22
CA GLU A 242 3.20 -7.82 -12.13
C GLU A 242 4.12 -7.62 -10.93
N GLU A 243 3.54 -7.19 -9.81
CA GLU A 243 4.21 -7.24 -8.52
C GLU A 243 3.95 -8.59 -7.84
N VAL A 244 4.99 -9.39 -7.68
CA VAL A 244 4.92 -10.67 -6.97
C VAL A 244 4.64 -10.42 -5.48
N GLU A 245 3.46 -10.81 -4.99
CA GLU A 245 3.14 -10.71 -3.56
C GLU A 245 4.19 -11.45 -2.71
N LYS A 246 4.76 -10.75 -1.72
CA LYS A 246 5.81 -11.28 -0.82
C LYS A 246 5.23 -11.74 0.53
N SER A 247 4.02 -11.33 0.85
CA SER A 247 3.34 -11.69 2.10
C SER A 247 1.83 -11.54 2.00
N VAL A 248 1.10 -12.43 2.65
CA VAL A 248 -0.36 -12.31 2.84
C VAL A 248 -0.63 -12.21 4.33
N SER A 249 -1.32 -11.15 4.78
CA SER A 249 -1.61 -10.94 6.20
C SER A 249 -2.98 -10.31 6.42
N ARG A 250 -3.50 -10.52 7.64
CA ARG A 250 -4.69 -9.86 8.17
C ARG A 250 -4.44 -9.40 9.60
N GLU A 251 -4.97 -8.23 9.92
CA GLU A 251 -4.88 -7.65 11.26
C GLU A 251 -6.28 -7.19 11.70
N HIS A 252 -6.55 -7.35 12.99
CA HIS A 252 -7.76 -6.85 13.63
C HIS A 252 -7.41 -5.92 14.78
N THR A 253 -7.92 -4.68 14.73
CA THR A 253 -7.85 -3.73 15.84
C THR A 253 -9.17 -3.79 16.60
N PHE A 254 -9.13 -4.15 17.87
CA PHE A 254 -10.32 -4.22 18.72
C PHE A 254 -10.89 -2.82 18.98
N ALA A 255 -12.23 -2.74 19.14
CA ALA A 255 -12.90 -1.48 19.46
C ALA A 255 -12.40 -0.89 20.79
N GLU A 256 -12.15 -1.75 21.77
CA GLU A 256 -11.50 -1.46 23.04
C GLU A 256 -10.33 -2.42 23.24
N ASP A 257 -9.42 -2.09 24.16
CA ASP A 257 -8.30 -2.96 24.47
C ASP A 257 -8.78 -4.19 25.24
N VAL A 258 -8.44 -5.38 24.76
CA VAL A 258 -8.93 -6.66 25.27
C VAL A 258 -7.89 -7.29 26.22
N THR A 259 -8.35 -7.77 27.38
CA THR A 259 -7.58 -8.53 28.35
C THR A 259 -7.94 -10.00 28.40
N ASP A 260 -9.06 -10.38 27.79
CA ASP A 260 -9.47 -11.76 27.67
C ASP A 260 -8.66 -12.50 26.59
N ARG A 261 -7.80 -13.41 27.06
CA ARG A 261 -6.95 -14.25 26.20
C ARG A 261 -7.78 -15.10 25.22
N ALA A 262 -8.96 -15.58 25.66
CA ALA A 262 -9.81 -16.44 24.84
C ALA A 262 -10.40 -15.67 23.66
N GLU A 263 -10.83 -14.43 23.87
CA GLU A 263 -11.32 -13.52 22.81
C GLU A 263 -10.25 -13.21 21.77
N VAL A 264 -9.04 -12.86 22.21
CA VAL A 264 -7.91 -12.57 21.29
C VAL A 264 -7.51 -13.83 20.52
N ARG A 265 -7.49 -14.99 21.18
CA ARG A 265 -7.21 -16.29 20.54
C ARG A 265 -8.26 -16.66 19.49
N ALA A 266 -9.55 -16.47 19.78
CA ALA A 266 -10.62 -16.71 18.83
C ALA A 266 -10.51 -15.77 17.60
N THR A 267 -10.21 -14.51 17.84
CA THR A 267 -9.96 -13.52 16.76
C THR A 267 -8.76 -13.92 15.91
N LEU A 268 -7.64 -14.36 16.53
CA LEU A 268 -6.47 -14.86 15.82
C LEU A 268 -6.82 -16.03 14.89
N LEU A 269 -7.61 -16.99 15.37
CA LEU A 269 -8.01 -18.15 14.57
C LEU A 269 -8.84 -17.75 13.34
N ARG A 270 -9.75 -16.79 13.48
CA ARG A 270 -10.51 -16.24 12.37
C ARG A 270 -9.58 -15.58 11.34
N LEU A 271 -8.58 -14.81 11.79
CA LEU A 271 -7.59 -14.21 10.89
C LEU A 271 -6.75 -15.25 10.16
N VAL A 272 -6.41 -16.38 10.82
CA VAL A 272 -5.71 -17.50 10.19
C VAL A 272 -6.54 -18.09 9.05
N GLU A 273 -7.84 -18.29 9.25
CA GLU A 273 -8.76 -18.81 8.23
C GLU A 273 -8.89 -17.81 7.04
N GLU A 274 -9.00 -16.51 7.33
CA GLU A 274 -9.05 -15.46 6.29
C GLU A 274 -7.76 -15.43 5.46
N VAL A 275 -6.59 -15.53 6.10
CA VAL A 275 -5.28 -15.59 5.44
C VAL A 275 -5.17 -16.86 4.62
N GLY A 276 -5.54 -18.02 5.17
CA GLY A 276 -5.50 -19.31 4.48
C GLY A 276 -6.37 -19.31 3.22
N ARG A 277 -7.62 -18.84 3.33
CA ARG A 277 -8.53 -18.72 2.19
C ARG A 277 -7.96 -17.81 1.08
N ARG A 278 -7.41 -16.66 1.44
CA ARG A 278 -6.78 -15.77 0.46
C ARG A 278 -5.53 -16.41 -0.14
N PHE A 279 -4.67 -17.02 0.67
CA PHE A 279 -3.41 -17.58 0.23
C PHE A 279 -3.57 -18.81 -0.66
N ARG A 280 -4.64 -19.60 -0.51
CA ARG A 280 -4.93 -20.74 -1.41
C ARG A 280 -5.26 -20.35 -2.85
N ARG A 281 -5.57 -19.07 -3.11
CA ARG A 281 -5.68 -18.57 -4.48
C ARG A 281 -4.33 -18.38 -5.17
N GLU A 282 -3.26 -18.36 -4.37
CA GLU A 282 -1.89 -18.38 -4.86
C GLU A 282 -1.48 -19.79 -5.25
N THR A 283 -0.57 -19.90 -6.23
CA THR A 283 0.00 -21.19 -6.66
C THR A 283 1.19 -21.62 -5.80
N ARG A 284 1.58 -20.82 -4.81
CA ARG A 284 2.79 -20.93 -3.99
C ARG A 284 2.50 -21.47 -2.59
N TRP A 285 3.56 -21.83 -1.87
CA TRP A 285 3.54 -22.26 -0.48
C TRP A 285 4.28 -21.28 0.41
N ALA A 286 3.77 -21.05 1.62
CA ALA A 286 4.42 -20.20 2.60
C ALA A 286 5.44 -21.00 3.43
N ARG A 287 6.63 -20.42 3.67
CA ARG A 287 7.66 -20.99 4.54
C ARG A 287 7.63 -20.44 5.95
N THR A 288 7.06 -19.25 6.16
CA THR A 288 7.14 -18.55 7.44
C THR A 288 5.79 -17.99 7.83
N ALA A 289 5.37 -18.24 9.07
CA ALA A 289 4.24 -17.59 9.73
C ALA A 289 4.70 -16.44 10.62
N LYS A 290 3.86 -15.39 10.70
CA LYS A 290 4.06 -14.21 11.54
C LYS A 290 2.84 -13.96 12.42
N LEU A 291 3.08 -13.78 13.72
CA LEU A 291 2.12 -13.26 14.69
C LEU A 291 2.47 -11.82 15.01
N LYS A 292 1.48 -10.95 15.05
CA LYS A 292 1.62 -9.55 15.51
C LYS A 292 0.67 -9.29 16.66
N LEU A 293 1.19 -8.74 17.74
CA LEU A 293 0.41 -8.25 18.89
C LEU A 293 0.80 -6.80 19.16
N ARG A 294 -0.18 -5.95 19.40
CA ARG A 294 0.05 -4.56 19.81
C ARG A 294 -0.79 -4.23 21.03
N ASP A 295 -0.19 -3.56 22.00
CA ASP A 295 -0.88 -3.06 23.19
C ASP A 295 -1.50 -1.67 23.02
N GLY A 296 -2.21 -1.18 24.02
CA GLY A 296 -2.84 0.15 24.03
C GLY A 296 -1.84 1.32 23.99
N LEU A 297 -0.60 1.10 24.37
CA LEU A 297 0.50 2.07 24.30
C LEU A 297 1.23 2.05 22.96
N PHE A 298 0.71 1.28 21.98
CA PHE A 298 1.29 1.07 20.64
C PHE A 298 2.62 0.32 20.62
N ASN A 299 3.03 -0.35 21.73
CA ASN A 299 4.14 -1.28 21.66
C ASN A 299 3.73 -2.49 20.84
N THR A 300 4.52 -2.79 19.81
CA THR A 300 4.24 -3.87 18.88
C THR A 300 5.25 -4.99 19.04
N ILE A 301 4.76 -6.21 19.19
CA ILE A 301 5.55 -7.43 19.17
C ILE A 301 5.23 -8.17 17.88
N THR A 302 6.26 -8.51 17.12
CA THR A 302 6.16 -9.41 15.99
C THR A 302 6.98 -10.66 16.28
N ARG A 303 6.39 -11.83 16.07
CA ARG A 303 7.05 -13.13 16.17
C ARG A 303 6.85 -13.91 14.90
N GLN A 304 7.88 -14.60 14.51
CA GLN A 304 7.83 -15.45 13.31
C GLN A 304 8.46 -16.81 13.60
N ALA A 305 7.99 -17.81 12.88
CA ALA A 305 8.57 -19.15 12.86
C ALA A 305 8.39 -19.76 11.48
N ARG A 306 9.33 -20.64 11.11
CA ARG A 306 9.25 -21.42 9.88
C ARG A 306 8.34 -22.64 10.08
N PHE A 307 7.61 -22.98 9.03
CA PHE A 307 6.96 -24.28 8.92
C PHE A 307 8.03 -25.37 8.71
N GLU A 308 7.75 -26.59 9.16
CA GLU A 308 8.63 -27.74 8.89
C GLU A 308 8.74 -28.02 7.40
N LEU A 309 7.62 -27.94 6.69
CA LEU A 309 7.54 -27.95 5.23
C LEU A 309 6.73 -26.73 4.77
N PRO A 310 6.99 -26.19 3.58
CA PRO A 310 6.15 -25.13 3.02
C PRO A 310 4.68 -25.52 3.02
N ALA A 311 3.80 -24.63 3.46
CA ALA A 311 2.39 -24.93 3.74
C ALA A 311 1.46 -23.92 3.09
N ARG A 312 0.20 -24.34 2.81
CA ARG A 312 -0.90 -23.47 2.38
C ARG A 312 -2.25 -23.86 3.00
N ASP A 313 -2.25 -24.79 3.94
CA ASP A 313 -3.45 -25.27 4.63
C ASP A 313 -3.67 -24.60 5.99
N ASP A 314 -4.94 -24.40 6.35
CA ASP A 314 -5.34 -23.72 7.58
C ASP A 314 -4.92 -24.45 8.85
N ILE A 315 -4.84 -25.77 8.82
CA ILE A 315 -4.51 -26.58 10.01
C ILE A 315 -3.06 -26.33 10.38
N THR A 316 -2.16 -26.33 9.39
CA THR A 316 -0.74 -26.05 9.58
C THR A 316 -0.53 -24.60 10.02
N PHE A 317 -1.22 -23.64 9.39
CA PHE A 317 -1.18 -22.23 9.79
C PHE A 317 -1.67 -22.02 11.23
N ARG A 318 -2.79 -22.66 11.58
CA ARG A 318 -3.38 -22.62 12.92
C ARG A 318 -2.45 -23.16 13.99
N HIS A 319 -1.81 -24.30 13.73
CA HIS A 319 -0.84 -24.90 14.68
C HIS A 319 0.28 -23.92 15.02
N LEU A 320 0.92 -23.34 14.01
CA LEU A 320 2.06 -22.46 14.22
C LEU A 320 1.63 -21.11 14.79
N ALA A 321 0.46 -20.57 14.38
CA ALA A 321 -0.11 -19.35 14.94
C ALA A 321 -0.38 -19.49 16.44
N LEU A 322 -0.96 -20.61 16.87
CA LEU A 322 -1.22 -20.89 18.28
C LEU A 322 0.07 -21.10 19.07
N ALA A 323 1.04 -21.83 18.54
CA ALA A 323 2.34 -22.02 19.22
C ALA A 323 3.06 -20.66 19.44
N LEU A 324 3.01 -19.77 18.46
CA LEU A 324 3.54 -18.41 18.61
C LEU A 324 2.75 -17.59 19.65
N PHE A 325 1.42 -17.69 19.63
CA PHE A 325 0.54 -16.97 20.54
C PHE A 325 0.72 -17.43 21.99
N ASP A 326 0.72 -18.76 22.24
CA ASP A 326 0.85 -19.35 23.56
C ASP A 326 2.23 -19.05 24.19
N ARG A 327 3.27 -18.98 23.37
CA ARG A 327 4.61 -18.54 23.82
C ARG A 327 4.62 -17.08 24.26
N GLU A 328 3.94 -16.18 23.54
CA GLU A 328 3.93 -14.74 23.85
C GLU A 328 2.89 -14.37 24.91
N TRP A 329 1.87 -15.17 25.04
CA TRP A 329 0.83 -14.99 26.07
C TRP A 329 0.44 -16.36 26.66
N PRO A 330 1.25 -16.90 27.57
CA PRO A 330 0.96 -18.17 28.24
C PRO A 330 -0.31 -18.10 29.08
N GLU A 331 -0.88 -19.25 29.40
CA GLU A 331 -2.04 -19.36 30.30
C GLU A 331 -1.75 -18.72 31.65
N GLY A 332 -2.71 -17.98 32.18
CA GLY A 332 -2.54 -17.21 33.43
C GLY A 332 -1.75 -15.90 33.29
N GLY A 333 -1.11 -15.66 32.14
CA GLY A 333 -0.43 -14.41 31.86
C GLY A 333 -1.41 -13.24 31.73
N ARG A 334 -1.01 -12.04 32.17
CA ARG A 334 -1.78 -10.81 32.01
C ARG A 334 -1.21 -9.99 30.86
N ARG A 335 -2.08 -9.63 29.91
CA ARG A 335 -1.74 -8.76 28.78
C ARG A 335 -2.96 -7.97 28.35
N THR A 336 -2.74 -6.77 27.87
CA THR A 336 -3.77 -5.95 27.21
C THR A 336 -3.42 -5.87 25.73
N VAL A 337 -4.35 -6.23 24.88
CA VAL A 337 -4.15 -6.29 23.43
C VAL A 337 -5.10 -5.32 22.73
N ARG A 338 -4.51 -4.42 21.97
CA ARG A 338 -5.21 -3.49 21.07
C ARG A 338 -5.41 -4.08 19.68
N LEU A 339 -4.42 -4.84 19.19
CA LEU A 339 -4.44 -5.41 17.84
C LEU A 339 -3.79 -6.78 17.85
N VAL A 340 -4.41 -7.70 17.14
CA VAL A 340 -3.84 -9.00 16.79
C VAL A 340 -3.77 -9.16 15.28
N GLY A 341 -2.72 -9.76 14.77
CA GLY A 341 -2.51 -10.03 13.35
C GLY A 341 -1.85 -11.37 13.11
N PHE A 342 -2.19 -11.96 11.98
CA PHE A 342 -1.53 -13.16 11.44
C PHE A 342 -1.16 -12.92 9.98
N GLY A 343 -0.06 -13.51 9.55
CA GLY A 343 0.37 -13.48 8.16
C GLY A 343 1.35 -14.57 7.82
N VAL A 344 1.51 -14.80 6.52
CA VAL A 344 2.48 -15.74 5.95
C VAL A 344 3.38 -15.01 4.97
N THR A 345 4.61 -15.47 4.83
CA THR A 345 5.65 -14.84 4.01
C THR A 345 6.70 -15.86 3.59
N ASP A 346 7.68 -15.43 2.81
CA ASP A 346 8.75 -16.29 2.30
C ASP A 346 8.15 -17.43 1.48
N PHE A 347 7.65 -17.08 0.28
CA PHE A 347 6.90 -18.00 -0.57
C PHE A 347 7.83 -18.86 -1.40
N ALA A 348 7.44 -20.12 -1.61
CA ALA A 348 8.11 -21.13 -2.42
C ALA A 348 7.23 -21.54 -3.60
N GLU A 349 7.82 -21.68 -4.76
CA GLU A 349 7.13 -22.20 -5.97
C GLU A 349 6.81 -23.69 -5.87
N THR A 350 7.61 -24.42 -5.11
CA THR A 350 7.43 -25.85 -4.89
C THR A 350 7.42 -26.16 -3.40
N ARG A 351 6.82 -27.30 -3.06
CA ARG A 351 6.81 -27.82 -1.69
C ARG A 351 8.09 -28.61 -1.36
N ASP A 352 8.99 -28.76 -2.32
CA ASP A 352 10.12 -29.64 -2.19
C ASP A 352 10.96 -29.37 -0.95
N ASP A 353 11.20 -30.44 -0.19
CA ASP A 353 12.16 -30.50 0.88
C ASP A 353 13.55 -30.18 0.32
N PRO A 354 14.36 -29.32 0.95
CA PRO A 354 15.72 -29.05 0.50
C PRO A 354 16.63 -30.30 0.43
N GLU A 355 16.22 -31.41 1.03
CA GLU A 355 16.84 -32.73 0.87
C GLU A 355 15.88 -33.69 0.15
N PRO A 356 16.07 -33.98 -1.15
CA PRO A 356 15.26 -34.94 -1.85
C PRO A 356 15.41 -36.34 -1.21
N SER A 357 14.39 -36.71 -0.44
CA SER A 357 14.29 -38.05 0.12
C SER A 357 13.77 -39.03 -0.93
N LEU A 358 14.38 -40.21 -1.06
CA LEU A 358 13.90 -41.32 -1.89
C LEU A 358 12.52 -41.83 -1.48
N PHE A 359 12.03 -41.44 -0.29
CA PHE A 359 10.72 -41.79 0.22
C PHE A 359 9.91 -40.53 0.55
N PRO A 360 8.63 -40.46 0.13
CA PRO A 360 7.77 -39.31 0.48
C PRO A 360 7.66 -39.21 2.00
N SER A 361 7.90 -37.98 2.51
CA SER A 361 7.76 -37.69 3.93
C SER A 361 6.32 -38.04 4.39
N PRO A 362 6.13 -38.80 5.49
CA PRO A 362 4.80 -39.03 6.06
C PRO A 362 4.05 -37.71 6.35
N LEU A 363 4.79 -36.66 6.72
CA LEU A 363 4.26 -35.32 6.94
C LEU A 363 3.71 -34.70 5.66
N ALA A 364 4.43 -34.83 4.52
CA ALA A 364 3.96 -34.31 3.24
C ALA A 364 2.62 -34.96 2.83
N ALA A 365 2.48 -36.26 2.98
CA ALA A 365 1.23 -36.98 2.67
C ALA A 365 0.04 -36.55 3.55
N VAL A 366 0.29 -36.21 4.81
CA VAL A 366 -0.74 -35.67 5.72
C VAL A 366 -1.13 -34.27 5.30
N MET A 367 -0.17 -33.43 4.94
CA MET A 367 -0.41 -32.05 4.50
C MET A 367 -1.16 -32.00 3.17
N ASP A 368 -0.90 -32.91 2.22
CA ASP A 368 -1.66 -33.01 0.97
C ASP A 368 -3.15 -33.31 1.21
N LYS A 369 -3.45 -34.20 2.18
CA LYS A 369 -4.84 -34.47 2.57
C LYS A 369 -5.51 -33.22 3.19
N ARG A 370 -4.79 -32.47 4.01
CA ARG A 370 -5.28 -31.24 4.64
C ARG A 370 -5.56 -30.16 3.61
N GLU A 371 -4.68 -30.01 2.62
CA GLU A 371 -4.87 -29.04 1.52
C GLU A 371 -6.11 -29.37 0.70
N ARG A 372 -6.27 -30.63 0.27
CA ARG A 372 -7.47 -31.06 -0.46
C ARG A 372 -8.75 -30.81 0.35
N LEU A 373 -8.71 -31.07 1.67
CA LEU A 373 -9.85 -30.77 2.53
C LEU A 373 -10.17 -29.29 2.57
N ALA A 374 -9.16 -28.43 2.71
CA ALA A 374 -9.33 -26.99 2.74
C ALA A 374 -9.90 -26.46 1.41
N GLU A 375 -9.41 -26.95 0.27
CA GLU A 375 -9.95 -26.62 -1.07
C GLU A 375 -11.42 -27.05 -1.24
N VAL A 376 -11.81 -28.20 -0.71
CA VAL A 376 -13.22 -28.63 -0.73
C VAL A 376 -14.08 -27.75 0.14
N LEU A 377 -13.61 -27.37 1.32
CA LEU A 377 -14.34 -26.46 2.22
C LEU A 377 -14.53 -25.06 1.60
N ASP A 378 -13.53 -24.54 0.90
CA ASP A 378 -13.65 -23.24 0.20
C ASP A 378 -14.67 -23.28 -0.95
N ARG A 379 -14.93 -24.44 -1.57
CA ARG A 379 -15.98 -24.60 -2.58
C ARG A 379 -17.38 -24.65 -1.99
N ILE A 380 -17.50 -25.19 -0.77
CA ILE A 380 -18.78 -25.32 -0.06
C ILE A 380 -19.16 -24.02 0.66
N PHE A 381 -18.17 -23.31 1.18
CA PHE A 381 -18.32 -22.07 1.95
C PHE A 381 -17.46 -20.95 1.32
N PRO A 382 -17.87 -20.38 0.16
CA PRO A 382 -17.09 -19.39 -0.60
C PRO A 382 -16.95 -18.05 0.11
#